data_a10b8899dd06144089551f0948bd450e
#
_entry.id   a10b8899dd06144089551f0948bd450e
#
_cell.length_a   1.000
_cell.length_b   1.000
_cell.length_c   1.000
_cell.angle_alpha   90.00
_cell.angle_beta   90.00
_cell.angle_gamma   90.00
#
_symmetry.space_group_name_H-M   'P 1'
#
loop_
_entity.id
_entity.type
_entity.pdbx_description
1 polymer ?
#
loop_
_entity_poly.entity_id
_entity_poly.type
_entity_poly.pdbx_seq_one_letter_code
_entity_poly.pdbx_strand_id
1 'polypeptide(L)'
;RAAAGAAAPITLRMEHCAMNQNEALVKSAIHDAVIRAVTEISADVKGLLKDALARETNETAQSMLRSMVDNLSIAKEGDKAVCQSPGYPTTWLSFGDGNLPECTRESISEAVAEATKKGYLRPSMVDPLTRENSGNNTGKGVPNIEYEYHPGQKYVDFIISFKGCGAELGNAMQIMTTAKLGKNLSGLKRFILETAVNAGGKPCPPYGIGIGIG
;
A
#
# COMPACT_ATOMS: atom_id res chain seq x y z
N ARG A 1 -1.22 -4.69 -11.98
CA ARG A 1 -1.30 -3.65 -10.92
C ARG A 1 -0.83 -4.28 -9.62
N ALA A 2 0.41 -4.12 -9.29
CA ALA A 2 0.95 -4.61 -8.03
C ALA A 2 1.43 -3.41 -7.23
N ALA A 3 0.76 -3.10 -6.14
CA ALA A 3 1.31 -2.24 -5.12
C ALA A 3 2.24 -3.10 -4.27
N ALA A 4 3.53 -2.87 -4.39
CA ALA A 4 4.49 -3.44 -3.46
C ALA A 4 4.58 -2.53 -2.24
N GLY A 5 4.36 -3.04 -1.06
CA GLY A 5 4.50 -2.27 0.17
C GLY A 5 3.99 -3.05 1.38
N ALA A 6 4.49 -2.72 2.53
CA ALA A 6 4.36 -3.48 3.78
C ALA A 6 2.91 -3.70 4.30
N ALA A 7 1.91 -3.00 3.77
CA ALA A 7 0.51 -3.25 4.08
C ALA A 7 -0.23 -3.69 2.82
N ALA A 8 -1.03 -4.74 2.93
CA ALA A 8 -1.91 -5.14 1.86
C ALA A 8 -2.96 -4.05 1.61
N PRO A 9 -3.34 -3.81 0.35
CA PRO A 9 -4.36 -2.84 0.04
C PRO A 9 -5.70 -3.25 0.67
N ILE A 10 -6.34 -2.32 1.36
CA ILE A 10 -7.71 -2.48 1.85
C ILE A 10 -8.65 -2.03 0.73
N THR A 11 -9.56 -2.91 0.35
CA THR A 11 -10.62 -2.61 -0.62
C THR A 11 -11.93 -2.38 0.12
N LEU A 12 -12.56 -1.24 -0.16
CA LEU A 12 -13.89 -0.89 0.28
C LEU A 12 -14.77 -0.71 -0.95
N ARG A 13 -15.93 -1.37 -0.98
CA ARG A 13 -16.94 -1.17 -2.01
C ARG A 13 -18.16 -0.49 -1.43
N MET A 14 -18.60 0.58 -2.06
CA MET A 14 -19.79 1.33 -1.66
C MET A 14 -20.77 1.42 -2.84
N GLU A 15 -22.02 1.06 -2.59
CA GLU A 15 -23.07 1.15 -3.61
C GLU A 15 -23.62 2.57 -3.74
N HIS A 16 -24.03 2.92 -4.95
CA HIS A 16 -24.46 4.27 -5.34
C HIS A 16 -25.56 4.86 -4.43
N CYS A 17 -26.53 4.06 -4.01
CA CYS A 17 -27.65 4.53 -3.20
C CYS A 17 -27.23 5.03 -1.81
N ALA A 18 -26.18 4.42 -1.23
CA ALA A 18 -25.66 4.81 0.09
C ALA A 18 -24.81 6.07 0.05
N MET A 19 -24.18 6.36 -1.09
CA MET A 19 -23.19 7.43 -1.22
C MET A 19 -23.79 8.82 -1.42
N ASN A 20 -24.86 8.93 -2.20
CA ASN A 20 -25.48 10.22 -2.50
C ASN A 20 -26.33 10.78 -1.35
N GLN A 21 -26.61 9.99 -0.32
CA GLN A 21 -27.51 10.38 0.77
C GLN A 21 -26.80 10.58 2.13
N ASN A 22 -25.52 10.19 2.26
CA ASN A 22 -24.87 10.25 3.57
C ASN A 22 -23.35 10.45 3.48
N GLU A 23 -22.94 11.70 3.38
CA GLU A 23 -21.52 12.09 3.42
C GLU A 23 -20.79 11.56 4.67
N ALA A 24 -21.47 11.50 5.81
CA ALA A 24 -20.91 10.99 7.05
C ALA A 24 -20.57 9.49 6.95
N LEU A 25 -21.37 8.70 6.22
CA LEU A 25 -21.09 7.28 5.98
C LEU A 25 -19.84 7.13 5.11
N VAL A 26 -19.70 7.94 4.06
CA VAL A 26 -18.51 7.94 3.19
C VAL A 26 -17.25 8.26 4.00
N LYS A 27 -17.31 9.33 4.79
CA LYS A 27 -16.19 9.73 5.67
C LYS A 27 -15.81 8.65 6.67
N SER A 28 -16.78 8.05 7.34
CA SER A 28 -16.54 6.96 8.30
C SER A 28 -15.90 5.76 7.62
N ALA A 29 -16.42 5.33 6.48
CA ALA A 29 -15.92 4.19 5.75
C ALA A 29 -14.48 4.39 5.23
N ILE A 30 -14.16 5.58 4.75
CA ILE A 30 -12.79 5.95 4.33
C ILE A 30 -11.85 5.96 5.55
N HIS A 31 -12.27 6.55 6.67
CA HIS A 31 -11.50 6.56 7.91
C HIS A 31 -11.19 5.12 8.38
N ASP A 32 -12.20 4.26 8.43
CA ASP A 32 -12.03 2.86 8.83
C ASP A 32 -11.08 2.10 7.89
N ALA A 33 -11.16 2.36 6.58
CA ALA A 33 -10.26 1.76 5.60
C ALA A 33 -8.80 2.22 5.83
N VAL A 34 -8.57 3.50 6.14
CA VAL A 34 -7.25 4.05 6.46
C VAL A 34 -6.66 3.36 7.69
N ILE A 35 -7.43 3.26 8.78
CA ILE A 35 -6.99 2.60 10.02
C ILE A 35 -6.68 1.13 9.77
N ARG A 36 -7.60 0.40 9.11
CA ARG A 36 -7.37 -1.01 8.79
C ARG A 36 -6.16 -1.24 7.91
N ALA A 37 -5.88 -0.35 6.96
CA ALA A 37 -4.71 -0.46 6.10
C ALA A 37 -3.37 -0.40 6.84
N VAL A 38 -3.34 0.12 8.06
CA VAL A 38 -2.12 0.22 8.88
C VAL A 38 -2.10 -0.70 10.09
N THR A 39 -3.25 -1.21 10.53
CA THR A 39 -3.38 -2.10 11.70
C THR A 39 -3.56 -3.57 11.32
N GLU A 40 -3.95 -3.86 10.07
CA GLU A 40 -4.21 -5.22 9.60
C GLU A 40 -3.29 -5.60 8.43
N ILE A 41 -2.99 -6.88 8.32
CA ILE A 41 -2.30 -7.49 7.18
C ILE A 41 -3.23 -8.50 6.53
N SER A 42 -3.22 -8.57 5.20
CA SER A 42 -4.02 -9.53 4.45
C SER A 42 -3.69 -10.99 4.81
N ALA A 43 -4.67 -11.87 4.63
CA ALA A 43 -4.54 -13.27 5.00
C ALA A 43 -3.45 -14.01 4.20
N ASP A 44 -3.23 -13.64 2.94
CA ASP A 44 -2.19 -14.19 2.07
C ASP A 44 -0.79 -13.81 2.56
N VAL A 45 -0.53 -12.55 2.88
CA VAL A 45 0.75 -12.09 3.45
C VAL A 45 1.01 -12.75 4.81
N LYS A 46 -0.02 -12.87 5.66
CA LYS A 46 0.08 -13.58 6.93
C LYS A 46 0.43 -15.05 6.73
N GLY A 47 -0.15 -15.70 5.72
CA GLY A 47 0.18 -17.07 5.32
C GLY A 47 1.64 -17.19 4.90
N LEU A 48 2.11 -16.33 4.01
CA LEU A 48 3.51 -16.31 3.54
C LEU A 48 4.52 -16.14 4.68
N LEU A 49 4.25 -15.28 5.66
CA LEU A 49 5.13 -15.10 6.83
C LEU A 49 5.18 -16.36 7.70
N LYS A 50 4.05 -17.03 7.94
CA LYS A 50 4.00 -18.28 8.68
C LYS A 50 4.71 -19.42 7.96
N ASP A 51 4.53 -19.52 6.64
CA ASP A 51 5.19 -20.51 5.81
C ASP A 51 6.71 -20.27 5.75
N ALA A 52 7.15 -19.02 5.70
CA ALA A 52 8.55 -18.66 5.78
C ALA A 52 9.17 -19.09 7.12
N LEU A 53 8.48 -18.78 8.24
CA LEU A 53 8.92 -19.21 9.57
C LEU A 53 9.01 -20.73 9.70
N ALA A 54 8.06 -21.46 9.13
CA ALA A 54 8.06 -22.94 9.20
C ALA A 54 9.20 -23.57 8.40
N ARG A 55 9.70 -22.91 7.36
CA ARG A 55 10.77 -23.42 6.47
C ARG A 55 12.16 -22.89 6.80
N GLU A 56 12.24 -21.82 7.59
CA GLU A 56 13.53 -21.23 7.95
C GLU A 56 14.34 -22.15 8.85
N THR A 57 15.63 -22.23 8.60
CA THR A 57 16.57 -23.09 9.35
C THR A 57 17.59 -22.29 10.15
N ASN A 58 17.79 -21.02 9.82
CA ASN A 58 18.69 -20.15 10.57
C ASN A 58 17.99 -19.60 11.82
N GLU A 59 18.55 -19.85 13.00
CA GLU A 59 17.93 -19.48 14.28
C GLU A 59 17.67 -17.98 14.43
N THR A 60 18.57 -17.12 13.95
CA THR A 60 18.39 -15.66 13.99
C THR A 60 17.24 -15.23 13.09
N ALA A 61 17.17 -15.76 11.87
CA ALA A 61 16.10 -15.48 10.94
C ALA A 61 14.74 -16.00 11.46
N GLN A 62 14.72 -17.19 12.09
CA GLN A 62 13.52 -17.72 12.75
C GLN A 62 13.03 -16.79 13.87
N SER A 63 13.94 -16.29 14.70
CA SER A 63 13.58 -15.36 15.78
C SER A 63 12.95 -14.07 15.25
N MET A 64 13.52 -13.52 14.17
CA MET A 64 12.96 -12.34 13.51
C MET A 64 11.58 -12.61 12.88
N LEU A 65 11.43 -13.71 12.14
CA LEU A 65 10.15 -14.09 11.55
C LEU A 65 9.08 -14.36 12.62
N ARG A 66 9.44 -14.97 13.74
CA ARG A 66 8.54 -15.17 14.87
C ARG A 66 8.06 -13.85 15.43
N SER A 67 8.97 -12.89 15.67
CA SER A 67 8.63 -11.56 16.13
C SER A 67 7.69 -10.83 15.15
N MET A 68 7.90 -11.01 13.83
CA MET A 68 7.00 -10.44 12.83
C MET A 68 5.60 -11.07 12.90
N VAL A 69 5.50 -12.40 13.03
CA VAL A 69 4.20 -13.10 13.14
C VAL A 69 3.47 -12.71 14.43
N ASP A 70 4.17 -12.64 15.55
CA ASP A 70 3.60 -12.25 16.84
C ASP A 70 3.11 -10.79 16.80
N ASN A 71 3.86 -9.88 16.15
CA ASN A 71 3.48 -8.49 15.99
C ASN A 71 2.13 -8.32 15.27
N LEU A 72 1.75 -9.21 14.37
CA LEU A 72 0.45 -9.13 13.69
C LEU A 72 -0.73 -9.25 14.68
N SER A 73 -0.60 -10.12 15.65
CA SER A 73 -1.62 -10.29 16.69
C SER A 73 -1.61 -9.11 17.68
N ILE A 74 -0.42 -8.68 18.10
CA ILE A 74 -0.23 -7.53 19.02
C ILE A 74 -0.80 -6.24 18.40
N ALA A 75 -0.54 -5.99 17.12
CA ALA A 75 -1.05 -4.81 16.44
C ALA A 75 -2.58 -4.81 16.38
N LYS A 76 -3.18 -5.93 15.99
CA LYS A 76 -4.63 -6.06 15.87
C LYS A 76 -5.34 -5.97 17.21
N GLU A 77 -4.85 -6.69 18.24
CA GLU A 77 -5.45 -6.71 19.59
C GLU A 77 -5.24 -5.38 20.33
N GLY A 78 -4.09 -4.74 20.09
CA GLY A 78 -3.73 -3.46 20.72
C GLY A 78 -4.21 -2.23 19.95
N ASP A 79 -4.92 -2.39 18.84
CA ASP A 79 -5.33 -1.31 17.93
C ASP A 79 -4.16 -0.37 17.60
N LYS A 80 -3.06 -0.96 17.10
CA LYS A 80 -1.81 -0.26 16.82
C LYS A 80 -1.35 -0.54 15.40
N ALA A 81 -0.56 0.38 14.85
CA ALA A 81 0.06 0.17 13.55
C ALA A 81 0.99 -1.05 13.55
N VAL A 82 0.91 -1.86 12.52
CA VAL A 82 1.80 -3.02 12.31
C VAL A 82 3.26 -2.58 12.13
N CYS A 83 3.46 -1.40 11.57
CA CYS A 83 4.79 -0.84 11.29
C CYS A 83 4.86 0.62 11.74
N GLN A 84 6.00 1.02 12.34
CA GLN A 84 6.24 2.41 12.74
C GLN A 84 6.38 3.37 11.55
N SER A 85 6.58 2.87 10.35
CA SER A 85 6.76 3.67 9.13
C SER A 85 5.93 3.10 7.99
N PRO A 86 4.60 3.17 8.06
CA PRO A 86 3.72 2.63 7.02
C PRO A 86 3.89 3.33 5.67
N GLY A 87 4.36 4.59 5.69
CA GLY A 87 4.83 5.26 4.50
C GLY A 87 3.78 6.12 3.81
N TYR A 88 3.89 6.18 2.49
CA TYR A 88 3.17 7.09 1.61
C TYR A 88 1.75 6.57 1.28
N PRO A 89 0.68 7.35 1.56
CA PRO A 89 -0.68 6.94 1.23
C PRO A 89 -0.94 7.04 -0.28
N THR A 90 -1.34 5.93 -0.87
CA THR A 90 -1.78 5.84 -2.27
C THR A 90 -3.17 5.23 -2.32
N THR A 91 -4.05 5.86 -3.06
CA THR A 91 -5.46 5.47 -3.19
C THR A 91 -5.81 5.25 -4.65
N TRP A 92 -6.58 4.22 -4.93
CA TRP A 92 -7.20 3.97 -6.23
C TRP A 92 -8.70 4.02 -6.06
N LEU A 93 -9.34 4.86 -6.86
CA LEU A 93 -10.79 5.04 -6.90
C LEU A 93 -11.31 4.58 -8.26
N SER A 94 -12.11 3.52 -8.26
CA SER A 94 -12.83 3.04 -9.44
C SER A 94 -14.31 3.38 -9.29
N PHE A 95 -14.88 4.09 -10.26
CA PHE A 95 -16.24 4.63 -10.18
C PHE A 95 -16.91 4.69 -11.54
N GLY A 96 -18.25 4.84 -11.56
CA GLY A 96 -19.06 5.04 -12.77
C GLY A 96 -19.77 6.39 -12.81
N ASP A 97 -20.76 6.49 -13.68
CA ASP A 97 -21.49 7.72 -13.98
C ASP A 97 -22.09 8.38 -12.73
N GLY A 98 -21.63 9.58 -12.38
CA GLY A 98 -22.17 10.39 -11.29
C GLY A 98 -22.05 9.78 -9.88
N ASN A 99 -21.19 8.80 -9.70
CA ASN A 99 -21.12 8.02 -8.47
C ASN A 99 -20.01 8.44 -7.49
N LEU A 100 -19.10 9.31 -7.88
CA LEU A 100 -18.03 9.76 -6.98
C LEU A 100 -18.53 10.96 -6.15
N PRO A 101 -18.66 10.83 -4.82
CA PRO A 101 -19.03 11.95 -3.96
C PRO A 101 -17.98 13.07 -4.00
N GLU A 102 -18.43 14.33 -4.02
CA GLU A 102 -17.53 15.49 -4.06
C GLU A 102 -16.58 15.53 -2.87
N CYS A 103 -17.03 15.08 -1.69
CA CYS A 103 -16.23 15.07 -0.46
C CYS A 103 -15.13 13.99 -0.43
N THR A 104 -15.04 13.09 -1.43
CA THR A 104 -14.16 11.92 -1.35
C THR A 104 -12.68 12.31 -1.18
N ARG A 105 -12.20 13.30 -1.94
CA ARG A 105 -10.81 13.74 -1.87
C ARG A 105 -10.45 14.32 -0.51
N GLU A 106 -11.29 15.22 -0.02
CA GLU A 106 -11.14 15.86 1.29
C GLU A 106 -11.20 14.81 2.40
N SER A 107 -12.15 13.88 2.33
CA SER A 107 -12.31 12.80 3.30
C SER A 107 -11.09 11.90 3.41
N ILE A 108 -10.42 11.60 2.29
CA ILE A 108 -9.17 10.82 2.29
C ILE A 108 -8.06 11.60 3.01
N SER A 109 -7.92 12.89 2.70
CA SER A 109 -6.91 13.76 3.33
C SER A 109 -7.18 13.93 4.82
N GLU A 110 -8.42 14.16 5.22
CA GLU A 110 -8.84 14.24 6.63
C GLU A 110 -8.55 12.94 7.39
N ALA A 111 -8.89 11.78 6.80
CA ALA A 111 -8.65 10.48 7.42
C ALA A 111 -7.15 10.20 7.64
N VAL A 112 -6.29 10.55 6.65
CA VAL A 112 -4.84 10.40 6.79
C VAL A 112 -4.28 11.34 7.87
N ALA A 113 -4.73 12.60 7.90
CA ALA A 113 -4.32 13.56 8.91
C ALA A 113 -4.75 13.13 10.32
N GLU A 114 -5.98 12.64 10.47
CA GLU A 114 -6.50 12.14 11.75
C GLU A 114 -5.77 10.87 12.21
N ALA A 115 -5.51 9.91 11.30
CA ALA A 115 -4.73 8.72 11.61
C ALA A 115 -3.30 9.08 12.06
N THR A 116 -2.70 10.11 11.46
CA THR A 116 -1.40 10.64 11.89
C THR A 116 -1.49 11.25 13.29
N LYS A 117 -2.50 12.08 13.56
CA LYS A 117 -2.72 12.69 14.87
C LYS A 117 -2.96 11.65 15.98
N LYS A 118 -3.65 10.55 15.67
CA LYS A 118 -3.90 9.44 16.58
C LYS A 118 -2.69 8.51 16.79
N GLY A 119 -1.61 8.68 16.04
CA GLY A 119 -0.39 7.89 16.16
C GLY A 119 -0.38 6.59 15.38
N TYR A 120 -1.36 6.33 14.51
CA TYR A 120 -1.33 5.20 13.58
C TYR A 120 -0.33 5.39 12.45
N LEU A 121 -0.08 6.64 12.07
CA LEU A 121 0.88 7.00 11.03
C LEU A 121 1.99 7.87 11.63
N ARG A 122 3.24 7.51 11.36
CA ARG A 122 4.36 8.38 11.69
C ARG A 122 4.35 9.60 10.76
N PRO A 123 4.46 10.85 11.25
CA PRO A 123 4.54 12.05 10.42
C PRO A 123 5.91 12.13 9.74
N SER A 124 6.09 11.40 8.64
CA SER A 124 7.36 11.27 7.95
C SER A 124 7.41 11.95 6.57
N MET A 125 6.27 12.46 6.09
CA MET A 125 6.20 13.11 4.79
C MET A 125 6.84 14.51 4.84
N VAL A 126 7.79 14.73 3.95
CA VAL A 126 8.50 16.01 3.80
C VAL A 126 8.45 16.49 2.36
N ASP A 127 8.43 17.78 2.17
CA ASP A 127 8.62 18.37 0.84
C ASP A 127 10.02 17.98 0.30
N PRO A 128 10.12 17.47 -0.92
CA PRO A 128 11.39 16.98 -1.46
C PRO A 128 12.45 18.07 -1.66
N LEU A 129 12.06 19.32 -1.80
CA LEU A 129 12.97 20.45 -2.04
C LEU A 129 13.29 21.20 -0.75
N THR A 130 12.25 21.62 -0.02
CA THR A 130 12.43 22.43 1.21
C THR A 130 12.71 21.58 2.44
N ARG A 131 12.39 20.30 2.41
CA ARG A 131 12.46 19.36 3.53
C ARG A 131 11.50 19.68 4.68
N GLU A 132 10.58 20.60 4.46
CA GLU A 132 9.52 20.90 5.43
C GLU A 132 8.58 19.72 5.62
N ASN A 133 8.26 19.43 6.87
CA ASN A 133 7.34 18.36 7.26
C ASN A 133 5.96 18.95 7.55
N SER A 134 4.93 18.46 6.87
CA SER A 134 3.54 18.89 7.13
C SER A 134 3.01 18.49 8.51
N GLY A 135 3.64 17.51 9.15
CA GLY A 135 3.22 16.98 10.46
C GLY A 135 1.97 16.09 10.43
N ASN A 136 1.29 16.01 9.31
CA ASN A 136 0.01 15.28 9.17
C ASN A 136 -0.04 14.31 7.98
N ASN A 137 1.09 14.10 7.28
CA ASN A 137 1.18 13.25 6.08
C ASN A 137 0.27 13.65 4.91
N THR A 138 -0.12 14.92 4.84
CA THR A 138 -0.84 15.49 3.71
C THR A 138 -0.09 16.66 3.10
N GLY A 139 -0.37 16.99 1.85
CA GLY A 139 0.28 18.09 1.15
C GLY A 139 -0.04 18.09 -0.35
N LYS A 140 0.76 18.83 -1.13
CA LYS A 140 0.59 18.87 -2.58
C LYS A 140 0.86 17.48 -3.18
N GLY A 141 -0.18 16.88 -3.79
CA GLY A 141 -0.11 15.53 -4.36
C GLY A 141 -0.10 14.38 -3.35
N VAL A 142 -0.35 14.66 -2.06
CA VAL A 142 -0.41 13.66 -0.99
C VAL A 142 -1.71 13.83 -0.19
N PRO A 143 -2.52 12.79 -0.02
CA PRO A 143 -2.42 11.42 -0.59
C PRO A 143 -2.42 11.41 -2.12
N ASN A 144 -1.70 10.47 -2.73
CA ASN A 144 -1.83 10.22 -4.16
C ASN A 144 -3.17 9.52 -4.43
N ILE A 145 -3.96 10.05 -5.35
CA ILE A 145 -5.27 9.50 -5.71
C ILE A 145 -5.31 9.26 -7.20
N GLU A 146 -5.44 8.00 -7.59
CA GLU A 146 -5.63 7.57 -8.96
C GLU A 146 -7.11 7.29 -9.21
N TYR A 147 -7.66 7.89 -10.25
CA TYR A 147 -9.06 7.77 -10.64
C TYR A 147 -9.20 6.86 -11.85
N GLU A 148 -10.11 5.89 -11.77
CA GLU A 148 -10.42 4.98 -12.86
C GLU A 148 -11.92 4.97 -13.12
N TYR A 149 -12.31 5.53 -14.27
CA TYR A 149 -13.71 5.60 -14.67
C TYR A 149 -14.13 4.36 -15.45
N HIS A 150 -15.25 3.75 -15.04
CA HIS A 150 -15.86 2.61 -15.72
C HIS A 150 -17.32 2.93 -16.04
N PRO A 151 -17.67 3.10 -17.33
CA PRO A 151 -19.06 3.37 -17.72
C PRO A 151 -20.03 2.33 -17.18
N GLY A 152 -21.13 2.78 -16.56
CA GLY A 152 -22.18 1.91 -16.04
C GLY A 152 -21.87 1.21 -14.71
N GLN A 153 -20.71 1.41 -14.11
CA GLN A 153 -20.44 0.92 -12.76
C GLN A 153 -21.32 1.65 -11.74
N LYS A 154 -22.03 0.91 -10.89
CA LYS A 154 -23.00 1.45 -9.93
C LYS A 154 -22.46 1.56 -8.49
N TYR A 155 -21.19 1.40 -8.31
CA TYR A 155 -20.51 1.45 -7.02
C TYR A 155 -19.17 2.18 -7.15
N VAL A 156 -18.61 2.58 -6.04
CA VAL A 156 -17.22 3.04 -5.95
C VAL A 156 -16.41 1.97 -5.24
N ASP A 157 -15.35 1.53 -5.86
CA ASP A 157 -14.32 0.78 -5.16
C ASP A 157 -13.23 1.75 -4.71
N PHE A 158 -12.95 1.72 -3.43
CA PHE A 158 -11.90 2.47 -2.79
C PHE A 158 -10.82 1.51 -2.30
N ILE A 159 -9.62 1.65 -2.83
CA ILE A 159 -8.47 0.86 -2.43
C ILE A 159 -7.43 1.81 -1.85
N ILE A 160 -7.00 1.58 -0.62
CA ILE A 160 -5.91 2.34 -0.02
C ILE A 160 -4.76 1.42 0.36
N SER A 161 -3.55 1.90 0.12
CA SER A 161 -2.31 1.25 0.52
C SER A 161 -1.31 2.29 0.99
N PHE A 162 -0.49 1.92 1.97
CA PHE A 162 0.63 2.73 2.42
C PHE A 162 1.93 2.13 1.92
N LYS A 163 2.72 2.93 1.21
CA LYS A 163 4.02 2.52 0.67
C LYS A 163 5.14 3.01 1.56
N GLY A 164 5.81 2.08 2.25
CA GLY A 164 7.01 2.38 3.02
C GLY A 164 8.20 2.72 2.13
N CYS A 165 9.18 3.45 2.66
CA CYS A 165 10.40 3.80 1.93
C CYS A 165 11.13 2.57 1.39
N GLY A 166 11.12 1.44 2.11
CA GLY A 166 11.70 0.18 1.68
C GLY A 166 11.11 -0.34 0.36
N ALA A 167 9.82 -0.10 0.12
CA ALA A 167 9.14 -0.54 -1.10
C ALA A 167 9.77 0.05 -2.39
N GLU A 168 10.46 1.17 -2.30
CA GLU A 168 11.07 1.85 -3.45
C GLU A 168 12.57 1.57 -3.59
N LEU A 169 13.22 0.99 -2.60
CA LEU A 169 14.67 0.75 -2.61
C LEU A 169 15.10 -0.37 -3.57
N GLY A 170 14.18 -1.19 -4.03
CA GLY A 170 14.40 -2.28 -4.98
C GLY A 170 14.06 -1.95 -6.43
N ASN A 171 13.61 -0.73 -6.73
CA ASN A 171 13.21 -0.34 -8.08
C ASN A 171 14.40 -0.37 -9.05
N ALA A 172 14.16 -0.87 -10.27
CA ALA A 172 15.13 -0.86 -11.36
C ALA A 172 14.42 -0.55 -12.69
N MET A 173 15.12 0.12 -13.57
CA MET A 173 14.67 0.42 -14.93
C MET A 173 15.79 0.05 -15.91
N GLN A 174 15.42 -0.56 -17.04
CA GLN A 174 16.37 -0.87 -18.09
C GLN A 174 15.73 -0.70 -19.46
N ILE A 175 16.43 -0.02 -20.36
CA ILE A 175 16.10 -0.01 -21.77
C ILE A 175 16.67 -1.26 -22.42
N MET A 176 15.80 -2.07 -23.02
CA MET A 176 16.19 -3.32 -23.66
C MET A 176 16.07 -3.22 -25.19
N THR A 177 17.18 -3.47 -25.88
CA THR A 177 17.16 -3.71 -27.32
C THR A 177 16.63 -5.11 -27.62
N THR A 178 16.18 -5.38 -28.84
CA THR A 178 15.72 -6.72 -29.26
C THR A 178 16.77 -7.81 -28.98
N ALA A 179 18.03 -7.50 -29.16
CA ALA A 179 19.14 -8.43 -28.85
C ALA A 179 19.24 -8.73 -27.34
N LYS A 180 19.05 -7.72 -26.49
CA LYS A 180 19.06 -7.89 -25.01
C LYS A 180 17.83 -8.63 -24.50
N LEU A 181 16.67 -8.46 -25.14
CA LEU A 181 15.46 -9.22 -24.78
C LEU A 181 15.68 -10.72 -24.93
N GLY A 182 16.44 -11.13 -25.94
CA GLY A 182 16.77 -12.53 -26.21
C GLY A 182 15.56 -13.37 -26.67
N LYS A 183 15.82 -14.63 -27.00
CA LYS A 183 14.74 -15.57 -27.38
C LYS A 183 13.83 -15.81 -26.16
N ASN A 184 12.52 -15.85 -26.40
CA ASN A 184 11.51 -16.11 -25.38
C ASN A 184 11.58 -15.16 -24.16
N LEU A 185 11.97 -13.91 -24.39
CA LEU A 185 12.11 -12.88 -23.34
C LEU A 185 13.10 -13.27 -22.23
N SER A 186 14.12 -14.06 -22.56
CA SER A 186 15.08 -14.57 -21.59
C SER A 186 15.83 -13.44 -20.86
N GLY A 187 16.18 -12.36 -21.57
CA GLY A 187 16.83 -11.19 -20.99
C GLY A 187 15.90 -10.42 -20.05
N LEU A 188 14.62 -10.28 -20.39
CA LEU A 188 13.63 -9.67 -19.51
C LEU A 188 13.45 -10.49 -18.22
N LYS A 189 13.28 -11.79 -18.35
CA LYS A 189 13.15 -12.70 -17.18
C LYS A 189 14.37 -12.61 -16.27
N ARG A 190 15.58 -12.58 -16.85
CA ARG A 190 16.82 -12.41 -16.12
C ARG A 190 16.85 -11.08 -15.37
N PHE A 191 16.52 -9.99 -16.02
CA PHE A 191 16.48 -8.66 -15.39
C PHE A 191 15.53 -8.62 -14.18
N ILE A 192 14.34 -9.21 -14.30
CA ILE A 192 13.37 -9.29 -13.19
C ILE A 192 13.96 -10.08 -12.01
N LEU A 193 14.54 -11.26 -12.27
CA LEU A 193 15.15 -12.09 -11.23
C LEU A 193 16.34 -11.41 -10.57
N GLU A 194 17.23 -10.81 -11.35
CA GLU A 194 18.39 -10.07 -10.83
C GLU A 194 17.96 -8.88 -9.99
N THR A 195 16.92 -8.15 -10.41
CA THR A 195 16.36 -7.05 -9.64
C THR A 195 15.82 -7.53 -8.29
N ALA A 196 15.05 -8.62 -8.27
CA ALA A 196 14.54 -9.20 -7.04
C ALA A 196 15.64 -9.68 -6.09
N VAL A 197 16.65 -10.37 -6.63
CA VAL A 197 17.80 -10.85 -5.84
C VAL A 197 18.60 -9.67 -5.26
N ASN A 198 18.87 -8.64 -6.06
CA ASN A 198 19.61 -7.46 -5.64
C ASN A 198 18.85 -6.58 -4.64
N ALA A 199 17.51 -6.58 -4.70
CA ALA A 199 16.67 -5.90 -3.72
C ALA A 199 16.82 -6.56 -2.33
N GLY A 200 16.91 -7.88 -2.29
CA GLY A 200 17.07 -8.64 -1.04
C GLY A 200 15.96 -8.33 -0.04
N GLY A 201 16.34 -8.02 1.20
CA GLY A 201 15.40 -7.67 2.27
C GLY A 201 15.00 -6.19 2.34
N LYS A 202 15.53 -5.32 1.47
CA LYS A 202 15.27 -3.87 1.52
C LYS A 202 13.80 -3.50 1.35
N PRO A 203 13.02 -4.17 0.46
CA PRO A 203 11.59 -3.88 0.29
C PRO A 203 10.67 -4.41 1.39
N CYS A 204 11.19 -4.90 2.51
CA CYS A 204 10.41 -5.48 3.60
C CYS A 204 9.58 -6.71 3.16
N PRO A 205 10.20 -7.88 3.01
CA PRO A 205 9.51 -9.10 2.55
C PRO A 205 8.38 -9.54 3.52
N PRO A 206 7.34 -10.23 3.02
CA PRO A 206 7.13 -10.58 1.62
C PRO A 206 6.67 -9.37 0.80
N TYR A 207 7.20 -9.21 -0.42
CA TYR A 207 6.86 -8.08 -1.28
C TYR A 207 6.32 -8.54 -2.64
N GLY A 208 5.50 -7.70 -3.26
CA GLY A 208 5.04 -7.88 -4.62
C GLY A 208 5.99 -7.19 -5.61
N ILE A 209 6.09 -7.71 -6.83
CA ILE A 209 6.87 -7.13 -7.92
C ILE A 209 5.91 -6.58 -8.96
N GLY A 210 5.94 -5.25 -9.18
CA GLY A 210 5.25 -4.60 -10.28
C GLY A 210 6.17 -4.53 -11.51
N ILE A 211 5.68 -4.95 -12.67
CA ILE A 211 6.42 -4.93 -13.94
C ILE A 211 5.67 -4.07 -14.93
N GLY A 212 6.27 -2.93 -15.29
CA GLY A 212 5.80 -2.07 -16.37
C GLY A 212 6.64 -2.35 -17.64
N ILE A 213 5.97 -2.54 -18.77
CA ILE A 213 6.59 -2.71 -20.09
C ILE A 213 5.99 -1.66 -21.00
N GLY A 214 6.83 -0.79 -21.57
CA GLY A 214 6.45 0.29 -22.46
C GLY A 214 7.46 0.54 -23.56
#